data_23076854484422f6383dd37f6b0c9644
#
_entry.id   23076854484422f6383dd37f6b0c9644
#
_cell.length_a   1.000
_cell.length_b   1.000
_cell.length_c   1.000
_cell.angle_alpha   90.00
_cell.angle_beta   90.00
_cell.angle_gamma   90.00
#
_symmetry.space_group_name_H-M   'P 1'
#
loop_
_entity.id
_entity.type
_entity.pdbx_description
1 polymer ?
#
loop_
_entity_poly.entity_id
_entity_poly.type
_entity_poly.pdbx_seq_one_letter_code
_entity_poly.pdbx_strand_id
1 'polypeptide(L)'
;MTRRNKRFLSLLLALTLAVSLCVLPAAAADQTCPSSKDDPVVFVHGLMGWGQRAGINAMLPYWGMTTGSLTSYLNSLGYETYSATVGPISSAWDRACELYAQLTGTTVDYGAAHSAAHDHARYGITYDRPLFSGWGTKRAVNLVGHSFGGATTRLFLELMTNGSAEEVAAAKAAGTAPSPLFTGGKSSWVHSMTEVAAPHNGTSFIESNGTIMDVATNLSETLAKGFGITEIKNLYDFQLEQFGIYKDPNETVLETLQRVFSTDFMSHNDNAFLDLTIDKSLEINDGIGIEPNVYYFSYAGNQTVQDPVSGNYIPSAKMWTLFYPGAYNMGKYYDKYTAGGFYIDKSWRPNDGMVNTVSAFYPIHSDGTCLTKDGKQGWTNYDGYSNIHFQPGLWYVMPVQSFDHIQFVGGMLNGSLVKTRALYRGIMEDIYSTYTTAATGTAFPFTDVAESRWSYPYIKELYDAGVVSGTSATTFSPAANVTRAQFVTMLAGLAGADVSNCPATPFRDVPEGAWYAPYVNWALANGIVSGTSA
;
A
#
# COMPACT_ATOMS: atom_id res chain seq x y z
N MET A 1 -46.76 34.43 -27.47
CA MET A 1 -45.64 33.65 -28.02
C MET A 1 -46.20 32.49 -28.82
N THR A 2 -45.91 32.45 -30.10
CA THR A 2 -46.46 31.42 -31.04
C THR A 2 -45.76 30.07 -30.80
N ARG A 3 -46.43 28.94 -31.11
CA ARG A 3 -45.89 27.57 -30.99
C ARG A 3 -44.51 27.40 -31.65
N ARG A 4 -44.20 28.21 -32.65
CA ARG A 4 -42.94 28.24 -33.41
C ARG A 4 -41.79 28.85 -32.55
N ASN A 5 -42.06 29.86 -31.74
CA ASN A 5 -41.07 30.49 -30.87
C ASN A 5 -40.72 29.61 -29.66
N LYS A 6 -41.69 28.81 -29.16
CA LYS A 6 -41.40 27.83 -28.08
C LYS A 6 -40.50 26.69 -28.55
N ARG A 7 -40.67 26.21 -29.82
CA ARG A 7 -39.78 25.18 -30.38
C ARG A 7 -38.37 25.72 -30.67
N PHE A 8 -38.23 26.98 -31.08
CA PHE A 8 -36.93 27.61 -31.29
C PHE A 8 -36.20 27.81 -29.95
N LEU A 9 -36.90 28.22 -28.88
CA LEU A 9 -36.34 28.39 -27.56
C LEU A 9 -35.93 27.04 -26.94
N SER A 10 -36.72 25.97 -27.16
CA SER A 10 -36.38 24.60 -26.69
C SER A 10 -35.20 24.01 -27.46
N LEU A 11 -35.06 24.30 -28.75
CA LEU A 11 -33.89 23.87 -29.53
C LEU A 11 -32.63 24.64 -29.14
N LEU A 12 -32.74 25.95 -28.84
CA LEU A 12 -31.60 26.74 -28.35
C LEU A 12 -31.15 26.28 -26.94
N LEU A 13 -32.11 25.96 -26.05
CA LEU A 13 -31.80 25.41 -24.72
C LEU A 13 -31.19 24.02 -24.82
N ALA A 14 -31.68 23.16 -25.71
CA ALA A 14 -31.11 21.84 -25.95
C ALA A 14 -29.69 21.91 -26.58
N LEU A 15 -29.44 22.89 -27.45
CA LEU A 15 -28.14 23.11 -28.07
C LEU A 15 -27.12 23.68 -27.04
N THR A 16 -27.57 24.58 -26.16
CA THR A 16 -26.72 25.09 -25.07
C THR A 16 -26.43 24.04 -24.01
N LEU A 17 -27.37 23.15 -23.68
CA LEU A 17 -27.09 21.99 -22.80
C LEU A 17 -26.18 20.97 -23.50
N ALA A 18 -26.33 20.71 -24.80
CA ALA A 18 -25.47 19.79 -25.54
C ALA A 18 -24.03 20.32 -25.71
N VAL A 19 -23.85 21.65 -25.81
CA VAL A 19 -22.53 22.27 -25.90
C VAL A 19 -21.86 22.34 -24.51
N SER A 20 -22.62 22.44 -23.41
CA SER A 20 -22.08 22.37 -22.06
C SER A 20 -21.72 20.95 -21.62
N LEU A 21 -22.25 19.91 -22.26
CA LEU A 21 -21.91 18.50 -22.03
C LEU A 21 -20.70 18.01 -22.86
N CYS A 22 -20.12 18.84 -23.73
CA CYS A 22 -18.97 18.50 -24.57
C CYS A 22 -17.69 19.27 -24.25
N VAL A 23 -17.65 20.02 -23.16
CA VAL A 23 -16.37 20.50 -22.62
C VAL A 23 -15.89 19.42 -21.65
N LEU A 24 -15.31 18.35 -22.18
CA LEU A 24 -14.38 17.54 -21.42
C LEU A 24 -13.33 18.53 -20.88
N PRO A 25 -13.08 18.59 -19.56
CA PRO A 25 -11.96 19.36 -19.07
C PRO A 25 -10.74 18.87 -19.86
N ALA A 26 -9.99 19.78 -20.46
CA ALA A 26 -8.71 19.43 -21.06
C ALA A 26 -7.93 18.74 -19.94
N ALA A 27 -7.57 17.48 -20.14
CA ALA A 27 -6.72 16.76 -19.20
C ALA A 27 -5.53 17.67 -18.89
N ALA A 28 -5.27 17.91 -17.61
CA ALA A 28 -4.12 18.70 -17.22
C ALA A 28 -2.90 18.06 -17.88
N ALA A 29 -2.03 18.90 -18.48
CA ALA A 29 -0.80 18.37 -19.07
C ALA A 29 -0.04 17.59 -18.02
N ASP A 30 0.34 16.36 -18.32
CA ASP A 30 1.02 15.46 -17.38
C ASP A 30 2.32 16.11 -16.88
N GLN A 31 2.39 16.35 -15.56
CA GLN A 31 3.54 16.93 -14.90
C GLN A 31 4.50 15.78 -14.54
N THR A 32 5.34 15.40 -15.48
CA THR A 32 6.28 14.29 -15.32
C THR A 32 7.27 14.54 -14.18
N CYS A 33 7.41 13.55 -13.30
CA CYS A 33 8.42 13.50 -12.25
C CYS A 33 9.39 12.35 -12.54
N PRO A 34 10.71 12.57 -12.47
CA PRO A 34 11.66 11.48 -12.58
C PRO A 34 11.51 10.53 -11.41
N SER A 35 11.66 9.23 -11.66
CA SER A 35 11.62 8.18 -10.65
C SER A 35 12.97 7.47 -10.60
N SER A 36 13.50 7.22 -9.41
CA SER A 36 14.81 6.62 -9.18
C SER A 36 14.87 5.87 -7.85
N LYS A 37 15.93 5.08 -7.65
CA LYS A 37 16.17 4.39 -6.36
C LYS A 37 16.35 5.35 -5.15
N ASP A 38 16.44 6.66 -5.38
CA ASP A 38 16.47 7.66 -4.32
C ASP A 38 15.06 8.11 -3.86
N ASP A 39 14.00 7.55 -4.46
CA ASP A 39 12.63 7.86 -4.09
C ASP A 39 12.32 7.30 -2.71
N PRO A 40 11.82 8.12 -1.77
CA PRO A 40 11.53 7.66 -0.42
C PRO A 40 10.28 6.79 -0.36
N VAL A 41 10.14 6.08 0.74
CA VAL A 41 8.92 5.35 1.10
C VAL A 41 8.16 6.10 2.18
N VAL A 42 6.90 6.43 1.93
CA VAL A 42 6.00 7.07 2.89
C VAL A 42 4.95 6.07 3.36
N PHE A 43 4.98 5.80 4.64
CA PHE A 43 4.05 4.92 5.32
C PHE A 43 2.80 5.69 5.75
N VAL A 44 1.61 5.15 5.48
CA VAL A 44 0.30 5.71 5.83
C VAL A 44 -0.45 4.76 6.74
N HIS A 45 -0.65 5.16 7.99
CA HIS A 45 -1.26 4.33 9.04
C HIS A 45 -2.76 4.09 8.81
N GLY A 46 -3.30 3.06 9.48
CA GLY A 46 -4.72 2.71 9.48
C GLY A 46 -5.57 3.48 10.51
N LEU A 47 -6.76 2.92 10.76
CA LEU A 47 -7.71 3.44 11.75
C LEU A 47 -7.05 3.55 13.13
N MET A 48 -7.32 4.64 13.86
CA MET A 48 -6.75 4.92 15.18
C MET A 48 -5.22 4.95 15.22
N GLY A 49 -4.55 5.00 14.05
CA GLY A 49 -3.10 5.05 13.94
C GLY A 49 -2.53 6.46 14.09
N TRP A 50 -1.22 6.57 13.94
CA TRP A 50 -0.48 7.83 14.01
C TRP A 50 0.82 7.75 13.21
N GLY A 51 1.35 8.90 12.82
CA GLY A 51 2.61 9.03 12.10
C GLY A 51 3.70 9.74 12.90
N GLN A 52 4.80 10.04 12.22
CA GLN A 52 6.00 10.59 12.88
C GLN A 52 5.84 11.98 13.50
N ARG A 53 4.82 12.75 13.12
CA ARG A 53 4.54 14.08 13.67
C ARG A 53 3.71 14.03 14.95
N ALA A 54 3.06 12.91 15.26
CA ALA A 54 2.33 12.71 16.50
C ALA A 54 3.31 12.53 17.67
N GLY A 55 3.07 13.23 18.78
CA GLY A 55 3.95 13.15 19.97
C GLY A 55 4.11 11.74 20.53
N ILE A 56 3.05 10.94 20.44
CA ILE A 56 3.06 9.54 20.88
C ILE A 56 4.06 8.67 20.10
N ASN A 57 4.38 9.02 18.86
CA ASN A 57 5.28 8.22 18.03
C ASN A 57 6.70 8.11 18.60
N ALA A 58 7.12 9.08 19.42
CA ALA A 58 8.41 9.03 20.11
C ALA A 58 8.47 7.96 21.19
N MET A 59 7.34 7.59 21.78
CA MET A 59 7.23 6.59 22.84
C MET A 59 6.82 5.22 22.28
N LEU A 60 5.85 5.22 21.40
CA LEU A 60 5.28 4.04 20.75
C LEU A 60 5.12 4.33 19.26
N PRO A 61 6.08 3.95 18.42
CA PRO A 61 5.95 4.13 16.99
C PRO A 61 4.84 3.22 16.45
N TYR A 62 3.90 3.76 15.67
CA TYR A 62 2.87 2.94 15.03
C TYR A 62 3.50 1.82 14.18
N TRP A 63 4.49 2.18 13.38
CA TRP A 63 5.25 1.26 12.55
C TRP A 63 6.35 0.59 13.38
N GLY A 64 6.05 -0.60 13.85
CA GLY A 64 6.91 -1.45 14.69
C GLY A 64 6.42 -1.62 16.13
N MET A 65 5.55 -0.76 16.63
CA MET A 65 4.94 -0.85 17.96
C MET A 65 5.92 -1.35 19.03
N THR A 66 5.60 -2.45 19.70
CA THR A 66 6.46 -3.05 20.75
C THR A 66 7.72 -3.73 20.21
N THR A 67 7.83 -3.92 18.89
CA THR A 67 9.03 -4.47 18.25
C THR A 67 10.06 -3.39 17.87
N GLY A 68 9.79 -2.13 18.22
CA GLY A 68 10.66 -0.98 17.96
C GLY A 68 10.45 -0.38 16.56
N SER A 69 10.91 0.88 16.38
CA SER A 69 10.66 1.65 15.16
C SER A 69 11.12 0.93 13.89
N LEU A 70 10.15 0.59 13.05
CA LEU A 70 10.37 -0.04 11.75
C LEU A 70 11.01 0.93 10.76
N THR A 71 10.57 2.20 10.75
CA THR A 71 11.17 3.23 9.88
C THR A 71 12.64 3.45 10.23
N SER A 72 12.99 3.52 11.51
CA SER A 72 14.39 3.62 11.94
C SER A 72 15.21 2.39 11.53
N TYR A 73 14.63 1.20 11.64
CA TYR A 73 15.27 -0.03 11.17
C TYR A 73 15.53 0.00 9.65
N LEU A 74 14.54 0.36 8.85
CA LEU A 74 14.69 0.43 7.39
C LEU A 74 15.69 1.52 6.99
N ASN A 75 15.67 2.67 7.66
CA ASN A 75 16.66 3.73 7.44
C ASN A 75 18.09 3.24 7.75
N SER A 76 18.27 2.36 8.75
CA SER A 76 19.58 1.77 9.05
C SER A 76 20.08 0.80 7.98
N LEU A 77 19.19 0.33 7.11
CA LEU A 77 19.51 -0.49 5.94
C LEU A 77 19.75 0.34 4.66
N GLY A 78 19.67 1.67 4.75
CA GLY A 78 19.90 2.58 3.64
C GLY A 78 18.65 3.01 2.86
N TYR A 79 17.45 2.58 3.28
CA TYR A 79 16.19 3.07 2.72
C TYR A 79 15.84 4.42 3.35
N GLU A 80 15.29 5.35 2.58
CA GLU A 80 14.77 6.60 3.12
C GLU A 80 13.26 6.45 3.37
N THR A 81 12.85 6.45 4.64
CA THR A 81 11.45 6.19 5.02
C THR A 81 10.88 7.27 5.93
N TYR A 82 9.61 7.57 5.73
CA TYR A 82 8.82 8.50 6.52
C TYR A 82 7.48 7.88 6.90
N SER A 83 6.80 8.39 7.91
CA SER A 83 5.41 8.03 8.21
C SER A 83 4.53 9.28 8.31
N ALA A 84 3.53 9.36 7.44
CA ALA A 84 2.55 10.45 7.44
C ALA A 84 1.65 10.35 8.68
N THR A 85 1.24 11.51 9.19
CA THR A 85 0.30 11.65 10.31
C THR A 85 -1.00 12.21 9.76
N VAL A 86 -1.98 11.37 9.50
CA VAL A 86 -3.29 11.75 8.96
C VAL A 86 -4.37 11.51 10.00
N GLY A 87 -5.57 12.05 9.83
CA GLY A 87 -6.67 11.92 10.78
C GLY A 87 -6.97 10.45 11.11
N PRO A 88 -6.90 10.04 12.40
CA PRO A 88 -7.06 8.64 12.79
C PRO A 88 -8.42 8.03 12.47
N ILE A 89 -9.47 8.87 12.38
CA ILE A 89 -10.87 8.46 12.13
C ILE A 89 -11.56 9.29 11.04
N SER A 90 -10.84 10.23 10.39
CA SER A 90 -11.33 10.99 9.24
C SER A 90 -11.53 10.08 8.02
N SER A 91 -12.31 10.53 7.04
CA SER A 91 -12.56 9.82 5.79
C SER A 91 -11.28 9.59 4.96
N ALA A 92 -11.35 8.72 3.99
CA ALA A 92 -10.26 8.51 3.02
C ALA A 92 -9.96 9.79 2.23
N TRP A 93 -10.97 10.62 1.95
CA TRP A 93 -10.82 11.90 1.27
C TRP A 93 -10.03 12.90 2.09
N ASP A 94 -10.46 13.16 3.31
CA ASP A 94 -9.78 14.10 4.21
C ASP A 94 -8.31 13.69 4.43
N ARG A 95 -8.08 12.40 4.68
CA ARG A 95 -6.75 11.83 4.85
C ARG A 95 -5.88 11.95 3.60
N ALA A 96 -6.45 11.85 2.40
CA ALA A 96 -5.73 12.08 1.15
C ALA A 96 -5.30 13.56 1.01
N CYS A 97 -6.17 14.50 1.38
CA CYS A 97 -5.85 15.93 1.43
C CYS A 97 -4.75 16.24 2.45
N GLU A 98 -4.80 15.63 3.62
CA GLU A 98 -3.80 15.76 4.68
C GLU A 98 -2.44 15.17 4.25
N LEU A 99 -2.45 14.01 3.58
CA LEU A 99 -1.24 13.40 3.01
C LEU A 99 -0.59 14.33 1.98
N TYR A 100 -1.39 14.91 1.08
CA TYR A 100 -0.90 15.88 0.09
C TYR A 100 -0.25 17.09 0.77
N ALA A 101 -0.93 17.68 1.75
CA ALA A 101 -0.42 18.84 2.48
C ALA A 101 0.89 18.55 3.22
N GLN A 102 1.06 17.33 3.77
CA GLN A 102 2.31 16.92 4.40
C GLN A 102 3.45 16.71 3.39
N LEU A 103 3.15 16.14 2.23
CA LEU A 103 4.15 15.94 1.17
C LEU A 103 4.62 17.25 0.55
N THR A 104 3.76 18.28 0.52
CA THR A 104 4.06 19.59 -0.06
C THR A 104 4.50 20.64 0.96
N GLY A 105 4.21 20.46 2.25
CA GLY A 105 4.45 21.47 3.28
C GLY A 105 3.50 22.66 3.13
N THR A 106 2.20 22.39 3.01
CA THR A 106 1.15 23.40 2.77
C THR A 106 0.01 23.28 3.80
N THR A 107 -0.98 24.16 3.70
CA THR A 107 -2.24 24.03 4.43
C THR A 107 -3.09 22.93 3.77
N VAL A 108 -3.75 22.12 4.60
CA VAL A 108 -4.74 21.15 4.12
C VAL A 108 -5.90 21.90 3.48
N ASP A 109 -6.28 21.56 2.27
CA ASP A 109 -7.48 22.02 1.58
C ASP A 109 -8.33 20.78 1.26
N TYR A 110 -9.41 20.59 2.02
CA TYR A 110 -10.32 19.46 1.86
C TYR A 110 -11.21 19.57 0.63
N GLY A 111 -11.20 20.75 -0.02
CA GLY A 111 -12.03 21.04 -1.19
C GLY A 111 -13.25 21.87 -0.85
N ALA A 112 -13.68 22.70 -1.80
CA ALA A 112 -14.81 23.59 -1.60
C ALA A 112 -16.17 22.88 -1.74
N ALA A 113 -16.26 21.88 -2.63
CA ALA A 113 -17.47 21.08 -2.81
C ALA A 113 -17.60 20.07 -1.67
N HIS A 114 -16.54 19.32 -1.39
CA HIS A 114 -16.52 18.30 -0.34
C HIS A 114 -16.85 18.87 1.03
N SER A 115 -16.17 19.94 1.45
CA SER A 115 -16.41 20.57 2.74
C SER A 115 -17.84 21.11 2.88
N ALA A 116 -18.42 21.65 1.79
CA ALA A 116 -19.80 22.09 1.77
C ALA A 116 -20.82 20.93 1.81
N ALA A 117 -20.50 19.79 1.17
CA ALA A 117 -21.36 18.60 1.17
C ALA A 117 -21.40 17.92 2.53
N HIS A 118 -20.31 17.97 3.29
CA HIS A 118 -20.14 17.33 4.59
C HIS A 118 -20.20 18.29 5.78
N ASP A 119 -20.53 19.57 5.56
CA ASP A 119 -20.74 20.62 6.58
C ASP A 119 -19.55 20.75 7.54
N HIS A 120 -18.34 20.89 6.99
CA HIS A 120 -17.12 21.13 7.75
C HIS A 120 -16.24 22.22 7.11
N ALA A 121 -15.19 22.65 7.81
CA ALA A 121 -14.28 23.69 7.33
C ALA A 121 -13.46 23.16 6.12
N ARG A 122 -13.31 24.02 5.10
CA ARG A 122 -12.51 23.70 3.92
C ARG A 122 -11.02 23.54 4.21
N TYR A 123 -10.50 24.32 5.15
CA TYR A 123 -9.07 24.34 5.44
C TYR A 123 -8.78 23.76 6.81
N GLY A 124 -7.76 22.88 6.87
CA GLY A 124 -7.28 22.25 8.08
C GLY A 124 -5.89 22.74 8.50
N ILE A 125 -5.09 21.85 9.04
CA ILE A 125 -3.76 22.11 9.59
C ILE A 125 -2.81 22.64 8.51
N THR A 126 -1.90 23.56 8.89
CA THR A 126 -0.80 24.02 8.03
C THR A 126 0.49 23.30 8.41
N TYR A 127 1.19 22.77 7.44
CA TYR A 127 2.51 22.17 7.58
C TYR A 127 3.58 23.12 7.06
N ASP A 128 4.48 23.57 7.95
CA ASP A 128 5.52 24.56 7.60
C ASP A 128 6.60 24.03 6.65
N ARG A 129 6.70 22.72 6.50
CA ARG A 129 7.69 22.05 5.64
C ARG A 129 7.18 20.70 5.17
N PRO A 130 7.58 20.26 3.98
CA PRO A 130 7.26 18.92 3.46
C PRO A 130 7.86 17.81 4.33
N LEU A 131 7.36 16.58 4.19
CA LEU A 131 7.94 15.39 4.80
C LEU A 131 9.38 15.16 4.33
N PHE A 132 9.62 15.38 3.04
CA PHE A 132 10.93 15.34 2.41
C PHE A 132 10.98 16.35 1.26
N SER A 133 12.16 16.69 0.81
CA SER A 133 12.33 17.69 -0.25
C SER A 133 12.35 17.08 -1.65
N GLY A 134 11.90 17.84 -2.63
CA GLY A 134 12.03 17.50 -4.06
C GLY A 134 10.94 16.61 -4.63
N TRP A 135 9.87 16.31 -3.86
CA TRP A 135 8.74 15.56 -4.36
C TRP A 135 8.08 16.27 -5.55
N GLY A 136 7.73 15.49 -6.59
CA GLY A 136 7.11 15.99 -7.81
C GLY A 136 8.03 16.77 -8.76
N THR A 137 9.29 17.03 -8.38
CA THR A 137 10.25 17.76 -9.23
C THR A 137 11.54 17.00 -9.47
N LYS A 138 12.03 16.28 -8.50
CA LYS A 138 13.28 15.51 -8.53
C LYS A 138 13.08 14.07 -8.14
N ARG A 139 12.05 13.77 -7.38
CA ARG A 139 11.80 12.48 -6.75
C ARG A 139 10.31 12.16 -6.78
N ALA A 140 9.96 10.94 -7.11
CA ALA A 140 8.64 10.38 -6.86
C ALA A 140 8.54 9.89 -5.41
N VAL A 141 7.48 9.17 -5.07
CA VAL A 141 7.28 8.55 -3.76
C VAL A 141 6.78 7.12 -3.93
N ASN A 142 7.20 6.23 -3.04
CA ASN A 142 6.60 4.93 -2.83
C ASN A 142 5.65 5.03 -1.64
N LEU A 143 4.41 4.61 -1.79
CA LEU A 143 3.42 4.62 -0.72
C LEU A 143 3.25 3.23 -0.13
N VAL A 144 3.18 3.14 1.20
CA VAL A 144 2.86 1.89 1.91
C VAL A 144 1.69 2.17 2.85
N GLY A 145 0.51 1.70 2.47
CA GLY A 145 -0.71 1.82 3.26
C GLY A 145 -0.94 0.60 4.15
N HIS A 146 -1.21 0.78 5.44
CA HIS A 146 -1.69 -0.29 6.31
C HIS A 146 -3.16 -0.09 6.62
N SER A 147 -3.95 -1.18 6.50
CA SER A 147 -5.36 -1.11 6.87
C SER A 147 -6.10 0.00 6.10
N PHE A 148 -6.83 0.87 6.78
CA PHE A 148 -7.51 2.02 6.19
C PHE A 148 -6.54 3.00 5.49
N GLY A 149 -5.23 2.93 5.78
CA GLY A 149 -4.21 3.65 5.02
C GLY A 149 -4.21 3.32 3.53
N GLY A 150 -4.62 2.09 3.16
CA GLY A 150 -4.77 1.69 1.77
C GLY A 150 -5.89 2.41 1.03
N ALA A 151 -7.04 2.62 1.65
CA ALA A 151 -8.10 3.46 1.08
C ALA A 151 -7.62 4.90 0.87
N THR A 152 -6.87 5.43 1.85
CA THR A 152 -6.26 6.78 1.78
C THR A 152 -5.32 6.92 0.59
N THR A 153 -4.36 6.01 0.43
CA THR A 153 -3.33 6.08 -0.62
C THR A 153 -3.92 5.86 -2.01
N ARG A 154 -4.94 5.01 -2.14
CA ARG A 154 -5.63 4.78 -3.41
C ARG A 154 -6.40 6.01 -3.87
N LEU A 155 -7.20 6.61 -2.98
CA LEU A 155 -7.93 7.84 -3.29
C LEU A 155 -6.96 9.02 -3.54
N PHE A 156 -5.87 9.09 -2.78
CA PHE A 156 -4.81 10.07 -3.01
C PHE A 156 -4.22 9.95 -4.43
N LEU A 157 -3.89 8.73 -4.89
CA LEU A 157 -3.38 8.52 -6.24
C LEU A 157 -4.40 8.90 -7.30
N GLU A 158 -5.69 8.56 -7.11
CA GLU A 158 -6.76 8.96 -8.02
C GLU A 158 -6.85 10.48 -8.17
N LEU A 159 -6.84 11.21 -7.03
CA LEU A 159 -6.86 12.67 -7.05
C LEU A 159 -5.60 13.28 -7.67
N MET A 160 -4.44 12.66 -7.46
CA MET A 160 -3.19 13.07 -8.12
C MET A 160 -3.23 12.87 -9.63
N THR A 161 -3.86 11.79 -10.10
CA THR A 161 -3.96 11.42 -11.50
C THR A 161 -5.03 12.21 -12.23
N ASN A 162 -6.27 12.14 -11.75
CA ASN A 162 -7.45 12.65 -12.44
C ASN A 162 -7.97 13.96 -11.83
N GLY A 163 -7.61 14.26 -10.59
CA GLY A 163 -8.12 15.41 -9.85
C GLY A 163 -9.60 15.26 -9.48
N SER A 164 -10.26 16.41 -9.26
CA SER A 164 -11.70 16.50 -9.05
C SER A 164 -12.24 17.71 -9.81
N ALA A 165 -12.99 17.44 -10.87
CA ALA A 165 -13.62 18.51 -11.67
C ALA A 165 -14.64 19.31 -10.85
N GLU A 166 -15.29 18.65 -9.89
CA GLU A 166 -16.26 19.28 -8.98
C GLU A 166 -15.56 20.29 -8.06
N GLU A 167 -14.43 19.91 -7.45
CA GLU A 167 -13.65 20.80 -6.58
C GLU A 167 -13.08 22.00 -7.36
N VAL A 168 -12.59 21.77 -8.58
CA VAL A 168 -12.10 22.84 -9.45
C VAL A 168 -13.24 23.83 -9.76
N ALA A 169 -14.44 23.32 -10.09
CA ALA A 169 -15.59 24.15 -10.39
C ALA A 169 -16.10 24.92 -9.15
N ALA A 170 -16.19 24.26 -7.99
CA ALA A 170 -16.63 24.87 -6.74
C ALA A 170 -15.66 25.96 -6.25
N ALA A 171 -14.36 25.70 -6.31
CA ALA A 171 -13.34 26.71 -5.96
C ALA A 171 -13.45 27.94 -6.89
N LYS A 172 -13.61 27.73 -8.19
CA LYS A 172 -13.82 28.82 -9.16
C LYS A 172 -15.09 29.61 -8.85
N ALA A 173 -16.19 28.94 -8.54
CA ALA A 173 -17.46 29.58 -8.18
C ALA A 173 -17.33 30.42 -6.89
N ALA A 174 -16.52 29.97 -5.94
CA ALA A 174 -16.19 30.67 -4.71
C ALA A 174 -15.14 31.79 -4.90
N GLY A 175 -14.61 31.99 -6.11
CA GLY A 175 -13.57 32.99 -6.40
C GLY A 175 -12.20 32.66 -5.78
N THR A 176 -11.93 31.38 -5.49
CA THR A 176 -10.68 30.88 -4.92
C THR A 176 -9.95 29.93 -5.89
N ALA A 177 -8.65 29.68 -5.62
CA ALA A 177 -7.92 28.64 -6.34
C ALA A 177 -8.25 27.26 -5.73
N PRO A 178 -8.39 26.21 -6.55
CA PRO A 178 -8.45 24.84 -6.04
C PRO A 178 -7.07 24.41 -5.53
N SER A 179 -7.03 23.45 -4.60
CA SER A 179 -5.78 22.75 -4.28
C SER A 179 -5.18 22.13 -5.55
N PRO A 180 -3.86 22.18 -5.73
CA PRO A 180 -3.21 21.47 -6.84
C PRO A 180 -3.47 19.95 -6.84
N LEU A 181 -3.81 19.34 -5.69
CA LEU A 181 -4.26 17.96 -5.61
C LEU A 181 -5.43 17.69 -6.57
N PHE A 182 -6.41 18.61 -6.61
CA PHE A 182 -7.64 18.46 -7.40
C PHE A 182 -7.48 18.78 -8.89
N THR A 183 -6.29 19.21 -9.33
CA THR A 183 -6.07 19.53 -10.75
C THR A 183 -5.60 18.33 -11.58
N GLY A 184 -5.26 17.20 -10.97
CA GLY A 184 -4.78 16.00 -11.65
C GLY A 184 -3.43 16.17 -12.37
N GLY A 185 -3.10 15.21 -13.25
CA GLY A 185 -1.92 15.24 -14.12
C GLY A 185 -0.60 15.00 -13.39
N LYS A 186 -0.60 14.26 -12.26
CA LYS A 186 0.56 14.03 -11.39
C LYS A 186 0.77 12.56 -11.04
N SER A 187 0.29 11.63 -11.86
CA SER A 187 0.43 10.20 -11.61
C SER A 187 1.88 9.77 -11.42
N SER A 188 2.79 10.32 -12.22
CA SER A 188 4.24 10.02 -12.14
C SER A 188 4.93 10.51 -10.85
N TRP A 189 4.23 11.24 -9.97
CA TRP A 189 4.75 11.62 -8.66
C TRP A 189 4.67 10.47 -7.63
N VAL A 190 3.95 9.40 -7.98
CA VAL A 190 3.88 8.14 -7.23
C VAL A 190 4.47 7.04 -8.10
N HIS A 191 5.51 6.36 -7.61
CA HIS A 191 6.15 5.26 -8.32
C HIS A 191 5.49 3.92 -8.02
N SER A 192 5.22 3.64 -6.74
CA SER A 192 4.57 2.40 -6.33
C SER A 192 3.60 2.59 -5.17
N MET A 193 2.68 1.67 -5.06
CA MET A 193 1.69 1.55 -4.00
C MET A 193 1.70 0.13 -3.45
N THR A 194 1.98 0.00 -2.16
CA THR A 194 1.97 -1.28 -1.45
C THR A 194 0.94 -1.23 -0.34
N GLU A 195 -0.03 -2.12 -0.41
CA GLU A 195 -1.13 -2.16 0.54
C GLU A 195 -1.03 -3.38 1.45
N VAL A 196 -0.93 -3.12 2.75
CA VAL A 196 -0.72 -4.13 3.77
C VAL A 196 -1.98 -4.28 4.60
N ALA A 197 -2.62 -5.44 4.53
CA ALA A 197 -3.89 -5.73 5.20
C ALA A 197 -4.98 -4.66 4.94
N ALA A 198 -4.99 -4.09 3.74
CA ALA A 198 -5.91 -3.02 3.37
C ALA A 198 -7.27 -3.56 2.95
N PRO A 199 -8.38 -3.07 3.50
CA PRO A 199 -9.73 -3.47 3.11
C PRO A 199 -10.13 -2.78 1.80
N HIS A 200 -9.59 -3.23 0.66
CA HIS A 200 -9.88 -2.63 -0.64
C HIS A 200 -11.37 -2.56 -0.96
N ASN A 201 -12.13 -3.54 -0.47
CA ASN A 201 -13.56 -3.70 -0.74
C ASN A 201 -14.38 -3.60 0.55
N GLY A 202 -13.89 -2.85 1.53
CA GLY A 202 -14.48 -2.77 2.86
C GLY A 202 -14.24 -4.01 3.71
N THR A 203 -14.93 -4.10 4.83
CA THR A 203 -14.77 -5.23 5.75
C THR A 203 -16.10 -5.63 6.36
N SER A 204 -16.39 -6.92 6.34
CA SER A 204 -17.56 -7.47 7.04
C SER A 204 -17.48 -7.34 8.57
N PHE A 205 -16.37 -6.81 9.10
CA PHE A 205 -16.28 -6.44 10.50
C PHE A 205 -17.35 -5.42 10.88
N ILE A 206 -17.58 -4.41 10.03
CA ILE A 206 -18.59 -3.38 10.27
C ILE A 206 -19.98 -4.00 10.28
N GLU A 207 -20.34 -4.77 9.25
CA GLU A 207 -21.68 -5.34 9.09
C GLU A 207 -21.99 -6.44 10.10
N SER A 208 -20.97 -7.09 10.68
CA SER A 208 -21.17 -8.26 11.57
C SER A 208 -21.14 -7.93 13.06
N ASN A 209 -20.81 -6.69 13.46
CA ASN A 209 -20.58 -6.33 14.86
C ASN A 209 -21.52 -5.24 15.42
N GLY A 210 -22.62 -4.92 14.74
CA GLY A 210 -23.63 -3.99 15.24
C GLY A 210 -23.94 -2.85 14.27
N THR A 211 -24.43 -1.74 14.79
CA THR A 211 -24.58 -0.51 13.99
C THR A 211 -23.23 0.16 13.78
N ILE A 212 -23.13 1.03 12.75
CA ILE A 212 -21.88 1.79 12.50
C ILE A 212 -21.45 2.58 13.75
N MET A 213 -22.39 3.17 14.49
CA MET A 213 -22.11 3.88 15.74
C MET A 213 -21.57 2.95 16.83
N ASP A 214 -22.17 1.76 17.00
CA ASP A 214 -21.68 0.77 17.96
C ASP A 214 -20.27 0.33 17.62
N VAL A 215 -20.01 0.07 16.33
CA VAL A 215 -18.68 -0.32 15.85
C VAL A 215 -17.70 0.83 16.04
N ALA A 216 -18.05 2.05 15.65
CA ALA A 216 -17.18 3.23 15.77
C ALA A 216 -16.73 3.41 17.23
N THR A 217 -17.66 3.40 18.16
CA THR A 217 -17.38 3.58 19.59
C THR A 217 -16.57 2.41 20.15
N ASN A 218 -17.11 1.18 20.02
CA ASN A 218 -16.51 0.00 20.64
C ASN A 218 -15.13 -0.35 20.05
N LEU A 219 -14.95 -0.22 18.72
CA LEU A 219 -13.70 -0.51 18.07
C LEU A 219 -12.62 0.51 18.44
N SER A 220 -12.96 1.81 18.42
CA SER A 220 -12.01 2.89 18.78
C SER A 220 -11.54 2.76 20.22
N GLU A 221 -12.46 2.53 21.18
CA GLU A 221 -12.08 2.27 22.57
C GLU A 221 -11.26 0.98 22.72
N THR A 222 -11.64 -0.07 22.00
CA THR A 222 -10.91 -1.36 22.04
C THR A 222 -9.49 -1.21 21.53
N LEU A 223 -9.29 -0.50 20.41
CA LEU A 223 -7.97 -0.22 19.87
C LEU A 223 -7.16 0.70 20.80
N ALA A 224 -7.77 1.75 21.36
CA ALA A 224 -7.09 2.64 22.31
C ALA A 224 -6.65 1.88 23.57
N LYS A 225 -7.49 0.99 24.12
CA LYS A 225 -7.14 0.10 25.24
C LYS A 225 -6.03 -0.88 24.84
N GLY A 226 -6.17 -1.49 23.67
CA GLY A 226 -5.20 -2.42 23.13
C GLY A 226 -3.82 -1.81 22.88
N PHE A 227 -3.76 -0.60 22.38
CA PHE A 227 -2.52 0.15 22.20
C PHE A 227 -1.97 0.73 23.50
N GLY A 228 -2.73 0.66 24.60
CA GLY A 228 -2.31 1.22 25.90
C GLY A 228 -2.29 2.75 25.90
N ILE A 229 -3.10 3.41 25.07
CA ILE A 229 -3.08 4.86 24.89
C ILE A 229 -4.25 5.57 25.57
N THR A 230 -5.17 4.86 26.20
CA THR A 230 -6.39 5.43 26.81
C THR A 230 -6.12 6.59 27.75
N GLU A 231 -5.08 6.49 28.58
CA GLU A 231 -4.73 7.47 29.61
C GLU A 231 -3.73 8.53 29.12
N ILE A 232 -3.34 8.47 27.84
CA ILE A 232 -2.40 9.43 27.26
C ILE A 232 -3.10 10.76 27.05
N LYS A 233 -2.44 11.83 27.49
CA LYS A 233 -2.86 13.23 27.29
C LYS A 233 -1.90 13.92 26.34
N ASN A 234 -2.41 14.84 25.54
CA ASN A 234 -1.62 15.77 24.73
C ASN A 234 -0.59 15.20 23.72
N LEU A 235 -0.40 13.89 23.65
CA LEU A 235 0.55 13.25 22.71
C LEU A 235 -0.15 12.63 21.49
N TYR A 236 -1.45 12.41 21.59
CA TYR A 236 -2.30 11.88 20.53
C TYR A 236 -3.29 12.94 20.08
N ASP A 237 -3.57 13.02 18.79
CA ASP A 237 -4.46 14.00 18.19
C ASP A 237 -5.36 13.33 17.16
N PHE A 238 -6.65 13.62 17.21
CA PHE A 238 -7.62 13.09 16.26
C PHE A 238 -7.69 13.89 14.96
N GLN A 239 -7.12 15.10 14.94
CA GLN A 239 -7.07 15.98 13.77
C GLN A 239 -8.48 16.18 13.16
N LEU A 240 -9.41 16.67 13.99
CA LEU A 240 -10.82 16.88 13.63
C LEU A 240 -11.22 18.36 13.69
N GLU A 241 -10.25 19.28 13.58
CA GLU A 241 -10.47 20.71 13.64
C GLU A 241 -11.42 21.20 12.55
N GLN A 242 -11.45 20.56 11.39
CA GLN A 242 -12.39 20.86 10.30
C GLN A 242 -13.85 20.69 10.75
N PHE A 243 -14.15 19.79 11.67
CA PHE A 243 -15.47 19.59 12.29
C PHE A 243 -15.68 20.45 13.54
N GLY A 244 -14.77 21.40 13.83
CA GLY A 244 -14.83 22.22 15.06
C GLY A 244 -14.48 21.45 16.34
N ILE A 245 -13.93 20.24 16.22
CA ILE A 245 -13.54 19.38 17.34
C ILE A 245 -12.04 19.56 17.59
N TYR A 246 -11.70 20.46 18.51
CA TYR A 246 -10.32 20.77 18.83
C TYR A 246 -9.79 19.86 19.93
N LYS A 247 -8.49 19.62 19.88
CA LYS A 247 -7.76 18.90 20.92
C LYS A 247 -7.79 19.65 22.24
N ASP A 248 -8.16 18.95 23.33
CA ASP A 248 -7.97 19.46 24.69
C ASP A 248 -6.74 18.78 25.32
N PRO A 249 -5.70 19.55 25.71
CA PRO A 249 -4.50 19.00 26.30
C PRO A 249 -4.70 18.33 27.66
N ASN A 250 -5.84 18.54 28.31
CA ASN A 250 -6.19 17.96 29.60
C ASN A 250 -6.97 16.65 29.48
N GLU A 251 -7.58 16.39 28.32
CA GLU A 251 -8.32 15.14 28.07
C GLU A 251 -7.37 13.98 27.77
N THR A 252 -7.73 12.81 28.23
CA THR A 252 -7.17 11.53 27.80
C THR A 252 -7.72 11.15 26.42
N VAL A 253 -7.06 10.21 25.73
CA VAL A 253 -7.57 9.67 24.46
C VAL A 253 -8.98 9.10 24.62
N LEU A 254 -9.28 8.43 25.74
CA LEU A 254 -10.60 7.88 25.99
C LEU A 254 -11.66 8.96 26.19
N GLU A 255 -11.37 9.99 26.97
CA GLU A 255 -12.27 11.14 27.17
C GLU A 255 -12.53 11.88 25.85
N THR A 256 -11.49 12.08 25.04
CA THR A 256 -11.63 12.67 23.70
C THR A 256 -12.52 11.80 22.80
N LEU A 257 -12.35 10.49 22.76
CA LEU A 257 -13.21 9.57 21.99
C LEU A 257 -14.68 9.69 22.40
N GLN A 258 -14.94 9.67 23.72
CA GLN A 258 -16.30 9.81 24.25
C GLN A 258 -16.92 11.16 23.86
N ARG A 259 -16.12 12.25 23.91
CA ARG A 259 -16.56 13.56 23.46
C ARG A 259 -16.85 13.58 21.96
N VAL A 260 -15.95 13.07 21.11
CA VAL A 260 -16.13 13.00 19.65
C VAL A 260 -17.42 12.29 19.30
N PHE A 261 -17.64 11.09 19.83
CA PHE A 261 -18.85 10.31 19.53
C PHE A 261 -20.13 10.84 20.22
N SER A 262 -20.02 11.84 21.12
CA SER A 262 -21.17 12.55 21.66
C SER A 262 -21.56 13.79 20.83
N THR A 263 -20.73 14.20 19.89
CA THR A 263 -21.04 15.27 18.91
C THR A 263 -21.80 14.70 17.71
N ASP A 264 -22.07 15.55 16.75
CA ASP A 264 -22.67 15.19 15.45
C ASP A 264 -21.67 14.67 14.41
N PHE A 265 -20.40 14.45 14.79
CA PHE A 265 -19.32 13.99 13.91
C PHE A 265 -19.75 12.87 12.97
N MET A 266 -20.43 11.85 13.48
CA MET A 266 -20.90 10.73 12.65
C MET A 266 -21.99 11.12 11.64
N SER A 267 -22.71 12.23 11.88
CA SER A 267 -23.79 12.71 11.00
C SER A 267 -23.28 13.45 9.76
N HIS A 268 -22.03 13.89 9.77
CA HIS A 268 -21.39 14.50 8.60
C HIS A 268 -21.16 13.49 7.47
N ASN A 269 -21.27 12.17 7.74
CA ASN A 269 -21.03 11.09 6.79
C ASN A 269 -19.66 11.18 6.08
N ASP A 270 -18.67 11.68 6.79
CA ASP A 270 -17.30 11.89 6.33
C ASP A 270 -16.32 11.34 7.37
N ASN A 271 -16.25 10.02 7.46
CA ASN A 271 -15.45 9.35 8.47
C ASN A 271 -15.03 7.94 8.03
N ALA A 272 -13.96 7.44 8.64
CA ALA A 272 -13.38 6.14 8.33
C ALA A 272 -14.35 4.96 8.51
N PHE A 273 -15.30 5.04 9.45
CA PHE A 273 -16.20 3.92 9.74
C PHE A 273 -17.22 3.71 8.62
N LEU A 274 -17.68 4.81 8.00
CA LEU A 274 -18.53 4.75 6.82
C LEU A 274 -17.75 4.20 5.61
N ASP A 275 -16.55 4.73 5.37
CA ASP A 275 -15.71 4.33 4.25
C ASP A 275 -15.25 2.86 4.32
N LEU A 276 -15.18 2.29 5.53
CA LEU A 276 -14.84 0.89 5.77
C LEU A 276 -16.01 -0.09 5.56
N THR A 277 -17.25 0.41 5.40
CA THR A 277 -18.36 -0.45 4.99
C THR A 277 -18.10 -1.02 3.59
N ILE A 278 -18.60 -2.21 3.31
CA ILE A 278 -18.43 -2.83 1.98
C ILE A 278 -19.05 -1.95 0.91
N ASP A 279 -20.29 -1.49 1.11
CA ASP A 279 -21.00 -0.68 0.12
C ASP A 279 -20.27 0.64 -0.20
N LYS A 280 -19.78 1.36 0.82
CA LYS A 280 -19.08 2.64 0.60
C LYS A 280 -17.69 2.43 0.00
N SER A 281 -16.97 1.38 0.41
CA SER A 281 -15.68 1.03 -0.22
C SER A 281 -15.84 0.72 -1.70
N LEU A 282 -16.89 -0.01 -2.09
CA LEU A 282 -17.20 -0.33 -3.48
C LEU A 282 -17.62 0.91 -4.28
N GLU A 283 -18.43 1.80 -3.69
CA GLU A 283 -18.77 3.10 -4.29
C GLU A 283 -17.51 3.93 -4.57
N ILE A 284 -16.57 3.99 -3.61
CA ILE A 284 -15.27 4.67 -3.80
C ILE A 284 -14.49 3.98 -4.93
N ASN A 285 -14.48 2.66 -4.99
CA ASN A 285 -13.78 1.91 -6.04
C ASN A 285 -14.33 2.17 -7.44
N ASP A 286 -15.63 2.43 -7.58
CA ASP A 286 -16.22 2.78 -8.87
C ASP A 286 -15.66 4.09 -9.45
N GLY A 287 -15.13 4.97 -8.59
CA GLY A 287 -14.47 6.22 -8.97
C GLY A 287 -12.94 6.12 -9.10
N ILE A 288 -12.32 4.97 -8.82
CA ILE A 288 -10.86 4.80 -8.81
C ILE A 288 -10.42 3.82 -9.90
N GLY A 289 -9.49 4.25 -10.75
CA GLY A 289 -8.90 3.43 -11.80
C GLY A 289 -7.59 2.72 -11.38
N ILE A 290 -7.00 2.02 -12.35
CA ILE A 290 -5.62 1.53 -12.28
C ILE A 290 -4.74 2.47 -13.10
N GLU A 291 -3.81 3.15 -12.43
CA GLU A 291 -2.85 4.01 -13.11
C GLU A 291 -1.77 3.16 -13.82
N PRO A 292 -1.64 3.24 -15.15
CA PRO A 292 -0.80 2.32 -15.92
C PRO A 292 0.71 2.41 -15.63
N ASN A 293 1.17 3.50 -15.02
CA ASN A 293 2.57 3.74 -14.76
C ASN A 293 2.99 3.52 -13.29
N VAL A 294 2.06 3.07 -12.43
CA VAL A 294 2.30 2.81 -11.01
C VAL A 294 2.37 1.31 -10.75
N TYR A 295 3.30 0.88 -9.89
CA TYR A 295 3.41 -0.51 -9.45
C TYR A 295 2.52 -0.74 -8.22
N TYR A 296 1.81 -1.89 -8.18
CA TYR A 296 0.86 -2.19 -7.11
C TYR A 296 1.14 -3.54 -6.46
N PHE A 297 1.18 -3.56 -5.12
CA PHE A 297 1.39 -4.76 -4.32
C PHE A 297 0.36 -4.85 -3.20
N SER A 298 -0.17 -6.04 -2.93
CA SER A 298 -1.09 -6.31 -1.83
C SER A 298 -0.58 -7.45 -0.96
N TYR A 299 -0.49 -7.21 0.35
CA TYR A 299 -0.11 -8.19 1.36
C TYR A 299 -1.30 -8.44 2.29
N ALA A 300 -2.04 -9.52 2.05
CA ALA A 300 -3.19 -9.91 2.85
C ALA A 300 -2.79 -10.77 4.05
N GLY A 301 -3.55 -10.67 5.14
CA GLY A 301 -3.43 -11.50 6.33
C GLY A 301 -4.55 -12.54 6.45
N ASN A 302 -4.21 -13.66 7.07
CA ASN A 302 -5.20 -14.60 7.59
C ASN A 302 -4.68 -15.23 8.88
N GLN A 303 -5.42 -15.02 9.97
CA GLN A 303 -5.10 -15.65 11.26
C GLN A 303 -6.31 -16.41 11.81
N THR A 304 -7.19 -16.86 10.91
CA THR A 304 -8.31 -17.77 11.23
C THR A 304 -8.04 -19.18 10.72
N VAL A 305 -8.76 -20.15 11.24
CA VAL A 305 -8.76 -21.54 10.80
C VAL A 305 -10.19 -22.01 10.58
N GLN A 306 -10.39 -22.91 9.63
CA GLN A 306 -11.71 -23.47 9.41
C GLN A 306 -12.05 -24.49 10.51
N ASP A 307 -13.16 -24.28 11.21
CA ASP A 307 -13.70 -25.25 12.13
C ASP A 307 -14.29 -26.46 11.36
N PRO A 308 -13.79 -27.68 11.59
CA PRO A 308 -14.20 -28.84 10.83
C PRO A 308 -15.66 -29.27 11.08
N VAL A 309 -16.27 -28.81 12.16
CA VAL A 309 -17.66 -29.18 12.52
C VAL A 309 -18.65 -28.22 11.86
N SER A 310 -18.48 -26.92 12.06
CA SER A 310 -19.39 -25.90 11.54
C SER A 310 -19.05 -25.44 10.13
N GLY A 311 -17.81 -25.64 9.69
CA GLY A 311 -17.28 -25.11 8.44
C GLY A 311 -17.01 -23.61 8.47
N ASN A 312 -17.32 -22.91 9.57
CA ASN A 312 -17.03 -21.49 9.77
C ASN A 312 -15.53 -21.26 9.98
N TYR A 313 -15.08 -20.01 9.83
CA TYR A 313 -13.73 -19.64 10.20
C TYR A 313 -13.71 -19.05 11.61
N ILE A 314 -12.79 -19.54 12.44
CA ILE A 314 -12.65 -19.16 13.85
C ILE A 314 -11.22 -18.61 14.08
N PRO A 315 -11.02 -17.74 15.07
CA PRO A 315 -9.70 -17.24 15.42
C PRO A 315 -8.72 -18.37 15.71
N SER A 316 -7.52 -18.32 15.16
CA SER A 316 -6.45 -19.23 15.54
C SER A 316 -5.86 -18.84 16.90
N ALA A 317 -5.19 -19.77 17.56
CA ALA A 317 -4.49 -19.50 18.83
C ALA A 317 -3.36 -18.46 18.73
N LYS A 318 -2.97 -18.08 17.52
CA LYS A 318 -1.91 -17.09 17.27
C LYS A 318 -2.47 -15.67 17.07
N MET A 319 -3.77 -15.53 16.87
CA MET A 319 -4.42 -14.22 16.77
C MET A 319 -4.41 -13.54 18.15
N TRP A 320 -4.24 -12.23 18.16
CA TRP A 320 -4.41 -11.48 19.39
C TRP A 320 -5.84 -11.59 19.91
N THR A 321 -5.98 -11.96 21.19
CA THR A 321 -7.30 -12.28 21.79
C THR A 321 -8.31 -11.14 21.71
N LEU A 322 -7.81 -9.89 21.61
CA LEU A 322 -8.64 -8.70 21.41
C LEU A 322 -9.50 -8.79 20.14
N PHE A 323 -9.00 -9.45 19.10
CA PHE A 323 -9.69 -9.60 17.82
C PHE A 323 -10.61 -10.81 17.75
N TYR A 324 -10.62 -11.70 18.76
CA TYR A 324 -11.41 -12.94 18.74
C TYR A 324 -12.90 -12.73 18.45
N PRO A 325 -13.60 -11.79 19.13
CA PRO A 325 -15.03 -11.59 18.87
C PRO A 325 -15.32 -11.16 17.42
N GLY A 326 -14.55 -10.16 16.93
CA GLY A 326 -14.69 -9.66 15.57
C GLY A 326 -14.39 -10.72 14.53
N ALA A 327 -13.23 -11.39 14.65
CA ALA A 327 -12.81 -12.45 13.75
C ALA A 327 -13.82 -13.61 13.68
N TYR A 328 -14.38 -14.01 14.83
CA TYR A 328 -15.42 -15.04 14.89
C TYR A 328 -16.70 -14.59 14.20
N ASN A 329 -17.14 -13.35 14.42
CA ASN A 329 -18.32 -12.80 13.76
C ASN A 329 -18.15 -12.72 12.24
N MET A 330 -17.01 -12.21 11.75
CA MET A 330 -16.66 -12.20 10.34
C MET A 330 -16.60 -13.61 9.74
N GLY A 331 -16.00 -14.57 10.45
CA GLY A 331 -15.80 -15.94 9.97
C GLY A 331 -17.10 -16.75 9.76
N LYS A 332 -18.23 -16.26 10.26
CA LYS A 332 -19.58 -16.82 10.05
C LYS A 332 -20.52 -15.90 9.26
N TYR A 333 -20.04 -14.72 8.83
CA TYR A 333 -20.83 -13.72 8.11
C TYR A 333 -20.68 -13.92 6.59
N TYR A 334 -21.56 -14.69 6.00
CA TYR A 334 -21.58 -15.00 4.57
C TYR A 334 -22.98 -15.45 4.12
N ASP A 335 -23.15 -15.70 2.83
CA ASP A 335 -24.44 -15.99 2.17
C ASP A 335 -25.47 -14.88 2.47
N LYS A 336 -25.05 -13.63 2.35
CA LYS A 336 -25.83 -12.43 2.68
C LYS A 336 -25.56 -11.34 1.64
N TYR A 337 -26.51 -10.41 1.55
CA TYR A 337 -26.36 -9.19 0.78
C TYR A 337 -26.10 -8.02 1.73
N THR A 338 -25.25 -7.09 1.33
CA THR A 338 -25.14 -5.78 1.96
C THR A 338 -26.40 -4.95 1.70
N ALA A 339 -26.53 -3.80 2.33
CA ALA A 339 -27.65 -2.88 2.08
C ALA A 339 -27.66 -2.37 0.63
N GLY A 340 -26.48 -2.17 0.01
CA GLY A 340 -26.29 -1.80 -1.39
C GLY A 340 -26.48 -2.94 -2.39
N GLY A 341 -26.63 -4.18 -1.92
CA GLY A 341 -26.93 -5.34 -2.75
C GLY A 341 -25.71 -6.18 -3.17
N PHE A 342 -24.52 -5.91 -2.64
CA PHE A 342 -23.36 -6.75 -2.88
C PHE A 342 -23.48 -8.08 -2.13
N TYR A 343 -23.17 -9.20 -2.81
CA TYR A 343 -23.27 -10.54 -2.24
C TYR A 343 -21.98 -10.98 -1.55
N ILE A 344 -22.04 -11.18 -0.26
CA ILE A 344 -20.94 -11.68 0.58
C ILE A 344 -20.96 -13.21 0.55
N ASP A 345 -20.08 -13.80 -0.24
CA ASP A 345 -19.97 -15.24 -0.39
C ASP A 345 -19.02 -15.89 0.65
N LYS A 346 -18.78 -17.20 0.49
CA LYS A 346 -17.93 -17.98 1.40
C LYS A 346 -16.46 -17.59 1.40
N SER A 347 -15.98 -16.89 0.38
CA SER A 347 -14.59 -16.42 0.29
C SER A 347 -14.28 -15.31 1.31
N TRP A 348 -15.32 -14.64 1.82
CA TRP A 348 -15.18 -13.56 2.80
C TRP A 348 -14.94 -14.06 4.24
N ARG A 349 -15.00 -15.36 4.50
CA ARG A 349 -14.85 -15.91 5.87
C ARG A 349 -13.43 -15.83 6.43
N PRO A 350 -12.35 -16.19 5.68
CA PRO A 350 -10.98 -16.01 6.17
C PRO A 350 -10.71 -14.53 6.47
N ASN A 351 -10.06 -14.24 7.61
CA ASN A 351 -9.77 -12.86 8.01
C ASN A 351 -8.56 -12.78 8.96
N ASP A 352 -8.05 -11.58 9.12
CA ASP A 352 -6.95 -11.26 10.03
C ASP A 352 -7.43 -10.71 11.39
N GLY A 353 -8.73 -10.72 11.63
CA GLY A 353 -9.37 -10.19 12.83
C GLY A 353 -10.10 -8.87 12.63
N MET A 354 -9.77 -8.12 11.57
CA MET A 354 -10.40 -6.84 11.21
C MET A 354 -10.75 -6.73 9.72
N VAL A 355 -10.00 -7.40 8.85
CA VAL A 355 -10.16 -7.35 7.39
C VAL A 355 -10.31 -8.76 6.83
N ASN A 356 -11.28 -8.94 5.95
CA ASN A 356 -11.46 -10.19 5.21
C ASN A 356 -10.28 -10.38 4.25
N THR A 357 -9.68 -11.56 4.25
CA THR A 357 -8.50 -11.85 3.42
C THR A 357 -8.74 -11.55 1.95
N VAL A 358 -9.93 -11.90 1.42
CA VAL A 358 -10.29 -11.64 0.02
C VAL A 358 -10.39 -10.14 -0.29
N SER A 359 -10.86 -9.33 0.66
CA SER A 359 -10.94 -7.88 0.50
C SER A 359 -9.56 -7.21 0.43
N ALA A 360 -8.53 -7.85 0.99
CA ALA A 360 -7.17 -7.33 0.98
C ALA A 360 -6.34 -7.77 -0.24
N PHE A 361 -6.94 -8.45 -1.21
CA PHE A 361 -6.20 -8.90 -2.40
C PHE A 361 -6.08 -7.78 -3.45
N TYR A 362 -7.18 -7.24 -3.90
CA TYR A 362 -7.26 -6.19 -4.92
C TYR A 362 -8.64 -5.54 -4.90
N PRO A 363 -8.76 -4.29 -5.38
CA PRO A 363 -10.04 -3.61 -5.46
C PRO A 363 -10.92 -4.17 -6.58
N ILE A 364 -12.24 -4.19 -6.33
CA ILE A 364 -13.27 -4.51 -7.31
C ILE A 364 -14.30 -3.38 -7.39
N HIS A 365 -15.06 -3.33 -8.49
CA HIS A 365 -16.21 -2.44 -8.65
C HIS A 365 -17.43 -2.93 -7.86
N SER A 366 -18.43 -2.08 -7.71
CA SER A 366 -19.69 -2.39 -7.00
C SER A 366 -20.48 -3.53 -7.64
N ASP A 367 -20.31 -3.77 -8.96
CA ASP A 367 -20.88 -4.90 -9.69
C ASP A 367 -20.09 -6.22 -9.50
N GLY A 368 -19.04 -6.21 -8.67
CA GLY A 368 -18.18 -7.36 -8.41
C GLY A 368 -17.12 -7.63 -9.48
N THR A 369 -17.03 -6.81 -10.51
CA THR A 369 -15.98 -6.94 -11.54
C THR A 369 -14.64 -6.40 -11.06
N CYS A 370 -13.54 -7.01 -11.50
CA CYS A 370 -12.20 -6.51 -11.19
C CYS A 370 -11.90 -5.22 -11.94
N LEU A 371 -11.13 -4.33 -11.35
CA LEU A 371 -10.51 -3.23 -12.07
C LEU A 371 -9.70 -3.80 -13.25
N THR A 372 -9.74 -3.11 -14.40
CA THR A 372 -9.08 -3.56 -15.62
C THR A 372 -7.99 -2.59 -16.06
N LYS A 373 -6.94 -3.15 -16.67
CA LYS A 373 -5.95 -2.41 -17.43
C LYS A 373 -6.11 -2.75 -18.91
N ASP A 374 -6.36 -1.77 -19.77
CA ASP A 374 -6.54 -1.99 -21.22
C ASP A 374 -7.58 -3.08 -21.55
N GLY A 375 -8.65 -3.17 -20.75
CA GLY A 375 -9.70 -4.18 -20.89
C GLY A 375 -9.27 -5.60 -20.48
N LYS A 376 -8.10 -5.75 -19.83
CA LYS A 376 -7.60 -7.01 -19.28
C LYS A 376 -7.70 -6.99 -17.76
N GLN A 377 -7.66 -8.19 -17.14
CA GLN A 377 -7.63 -8.32 -15.68
C GLN A 377 -6.48 -7.50 -15.08
N GLY A 378 -6.80 -6.61 -14.14
CA GLY A 378 -5.86 -5.68 -13.54
C GLY A 378 -5.07 -6.24 -12.35
N TRP A 379 -5.08 -7.57 -12.13
CA TRP A 379 -4.38 -8.21 -11.02
C TRP A 379 -3.82 -9.59 -11.40
N THR A 380 -2.82 -10.04 -10.63
CA THR A 380 -2.24 -11.39 -10.73
C THR A 380 -1.75 -11.87 -9.36
N ASN A 381 -1.77 -13.18 -9.15
CA ASN A 381 -1.11 -13.76 -7.98
C ASN A 381 0.40 -13.82 -8.21
N TYR A 382 1.15 -13.52 -7.15
CA TYR A 382 2.58 -13.76 -7.10
C TYR A 382 2.88 -14.88 -6.10
N ASP A 383 3.62 -15.89 -6.51
CA ASP A 383 3.90 -17.08 -5.68
C ASP A 383 5.06 -16.88 -4.68
N GLY A 384 5.75 -15.73 -4.74
CA GLY A 384 6.89 -15.39 -3.90
C GLY A 384 8.20 -16.10 -4.30
N TYR A 385 8.18 -16.91 -5.36
CA TYR A 385 9.33 -17.70 -5.82
C TYR A 385 9.68 -17.45 -7.29
N SER A 386 8.71 -16.96 -8.05
CA SER A 386 8.92 -16.65 -9.46
C SER A 386 9.72 -15.37 -9.58
N ASN A 387 10.85 -15.43 -10.25
CA ASN A 387 11.59 -14.25 -10.65
C ASN A 387 10.81 -13.54 -11.77
N ILE A 388 9.83 -12.73 -11.40
CA ILE A 388 9.08 -11.92 -12.35
C ILE A 388 9.56 -10.48 -12.30
N HIS A 389 9.66 -9.86 -13.48
CA HIS A 389 9.74 -8.42 -13.53
C HIS A 389 8.36 -7.84 -13.30
N PHE A 390 8.17 -7.16 -12.19
CA PHE A 390 6.91 -6.47 -11.91
C PHE A 390 6.61 -5.46 -13.03
N GLN A 391 5.34 -5.42 -13.45
CA GLN A 391 4.87 -4.51 -14.49
C GLN A 391 4.00 -3.44 -13.85
N PRO A 392 4.15 -2.16 -14.21
CA PRO A 392 3.26 -1.13 -13.72
C PRO A 392 1.83 -1.33 -14.26
N GLY A 393 0.85 -0.81 -13.54
CA GLY A 393 -0.57 -0.94 -13.86
C GLY A 393 -1.14 -2.32 -13.63
N LEU A 394 -0.53 -3.13 -12.78
CA LEU A 394 -1.00 -4.46 -12.40
C LEU A 394 -0.87 -4.66 -10.89
N TRP A 395 -1.94 -5.12 -10.24
CA TRP A 395 -1.93 -5.52 -8.84
C TRP A 395 -1.29 -6.89 -8.67
N TYR A 396 -0.21 -6.95 -7.92
CA TYR A 396 0.41 -8.20 -7.50
C TYR A 396 -0.12 -8.59 -6.13
N VAL A 397 -0.91 -9.66 -6.09
CA VAL A 397 -1.40 -10.28 -4.84
C VAL A 397 -0.29 -11.16 -4.30
N MET A 398 0.37 -10.69 -3.27
CA MET A 398 1.50 -11.36 -2.62
C MET A 398 1.00 -12.55 -1.77
N PRO A 399 1.85 -13.52 -1.43
CA PRO A 399 1.46 -14.65 -0.60
C PRO A 399 0.80 -14.23 0.71
N VAL A 400 -0.34 -14.85 1.04
CA VAL A 400 -1.09 -14.55 2.26
C VAL A 400 -0.24 -14.80 3.50
N GLN A 401 -0.15 -13.79 4.36
CA GLN A 401 0.64 -13.84 5.59
C GLN A 401 -0.16 -14.49 6.72
N SER A 402 0.49 -15.36 7.51
CA SER A 402 -0.08 -15.89 8.75
C SER A 402 0.07 -14.84 9.88
N PHE A 403 -0.57 -13.70 9.69
CA PHE A 403 -0.59 -12.56 10.61
C PHE A 403 -2.02 -12.17 10.92
N ASP A 404 -2.26 -11.73 12.16
CA ASP A 404 -3.42 -10.91 12.45
C ASP A 404 -3.15 -9.44 12.08
N HIS A 405 -4.19 -8.64 12.12
CA HIS A 405 -4.18 -7.28 11.60
C HIS A 405 -3.07 -6.40 12.19
N ILE A 406 -2.81 -6.52 13.49
CA ILE A 406 -1.83 -5.66 14.17
C ILE A 406 -0.41 -6.24 14.13
N GLN A 407 -0.24 -7.53 13.82
CA GLN A 407 1.10 -8.13 13.64
C GLN A 407 1.82 -7.53 12.44
N PHE A 408 1.11 -7.02 11.44
CA PHE A 408 1.71 -6.31 10.30
C PHE A 408 2.48 -5.06 10.73
N VAL A 409 2.04 -4.38 11.76
CA VAL A 409 2.72 -3.17 12.26
C VAL A 409 3.52 -3.42 13.55
N GLY A 410 3.88 -4.69 13.81
CA GLY A 410 4.74 -5.07 14.94
C GLY A 410 3.99 -5.72 16.10
N GLY A 411 2.65 -5.70 16.07
CA GLY A 411 1.80 -6.24 17.13
C GLY A 411 2.00 -5.56 18.48
N MET A 412 1.20 -5.98 19.47
CA MET A 412 1.37 -5.53 20.84
C MET A 412 1.94 -6.66 21.72
N LEU A 413 1.15 -7.68 21.99
CA LEU A 413 1.55 -8.82 22.83
C LEU A 413 2.02 -10.03 22.04
N ASN A 414 1.59 -10.15 20.78
CA ASN A 414 1.90 -11.25 19.87
C ASN A 414 2.83 -10.87 18.71
N GLY A 415 3.37 -9.65 18.72
CA GLY A 415 4.29 -9.16 17.72
C GLY A 415 5.60 -9.95 17.66
N SER A 416 6.18 -10.04 16.48
CA SER A 416 7.47 -10.69 16.27
C SER A 416 8.41 -9.76 15.50
N LEU A 417 9.42 -9.26 16.20
CA LEU A 417 10.48 -8.42 15.61
C LEU A 417 11.05 -9.05 14.33
N VAL A 418 11.37 -10.34 14.39
CA VAL A 418 12.00 -11.04 13.26
C VAL A 418 11.06 -11.11 12.06
N LYS A 419 9.80 -11.50 12.28
CA LYS A 419 8.81 -11.64 11.21
C LYS A 419 8.44 -10.29 10.60
N THR A 420 8.17 -9.28 11.43
CA THR A 420 7.83 -7.94 10.98
C THR A 420 8.96 -7.34 10.14
N ARG A 421 10.21 -7.41 10.63
CA ARG A 421 11.37 -6.91 9.88
C ARG A 421 11.62 -7.69 8.60
N ALA A 422 11.43 -9.01 8.59
CA ALA A 422 11.56 -9.82 7.39
C ALA A 422 10.52 -9.44 6.33
N LEU A 423 9.24 -9.26 6.73
CA LEU A 423 8.19 -8.81 5.83
C LEU A 423 8.54 -7.47 5.18
N TYR A 424 8.89 -6.46 5.99
CA TYR A 424 9.14 -5.12 5.45
C TYR A 424 10.45 -5.02 4.68
N ARG A 425 11.44 -5.84 4.99
CA ARG A 425 12.62 -5.96 4.12
C ARG A 425 12.22 -6.52 2.76
N GLY A 426 11.39 -7.58 2.70
CA GLY A 426 10.85 -8.10 1.45
C GLY A 426 10.04 -7.05 0.69
N ILE A 427 9.17 -6.29 1.36
CA ILE A 427 8.43 -5.17 0.75
C ILE A 427 9.39 -4.14 0.12
N MET A 428 10.48 -3.77 0.82
CA MET A 428 11.48 -2.87 0.24
C MET A 428 12.18 -3.49 -0.97
N GLU A 429 12.56 -4.77 -0.88
CA GLU A 429 13.17 -5.50 -1.99
C GLU A 429 12.24 -5.54 -3.22
N ASP A 430 10.94 -5.80 -3.03
CA ASP A 430 9.95 -5.78 -4.11
C ASP A 430 9.80 -4.38 -4.72
N ILE A 431 9.62 -3.34 -3.91
CA ILE A 431 9.53 -1.95 -4.37
C ILE A 431 10.78 -1.55 -5.16
N TYR A 432 11.96 -1.76 -4.58
CA TYR A 432 13.22 -1.30 -5.20
C TYR A 432 13.66 -2.16 -6.38
N SER A 433 13.13 -3.38 -6.54
CA SER A 433 13.32 -4.18 -7.75
C SER A 433 12.67 -3.56 -8.99
N THR A 434 11.62 -2.75 -8.81
CA THR A 434 10.93 -2.04 -9.91
C THR A 434 11.76 -0.93 -10.54
N TYR A 435 12.78 -0.43 -9.82
CA TYR A 435 13.75 0.55 -10.35
C TYR A 435 14.94 -0.08 -11.07
N THR A 436 15.08 -1.39 -11.01
CA THR A 436 16.02 -2.04 -11.89
C THR A 436 15.46 -1.85 -13.29
N THR A 437 15.93 -0.79 -13.96
CA THR A 437 15.79 -0.68 -15.40
C THR A 437 16.01 -2.07 -15.98
N ALA A 438 15.13 -2.47 -16.89
CA ALA A 438 15.59 -3.38 -17.94
C ALA A 438 17.02 -2.96 -18.22
N ALA A 439 17.99 -3.74 -17.75
CA ALA A 439 19.40 -3.41 -17.83
C ALA A 439 19.59 -2.81 -19.21
N THR A 440 20.20 -1.65 -19.29
CA THR A 440 20.52 -0.98 -20.58
C THR A 440 21.04 -2.09 -21.45
N GLY A 441 20.16 -2.63 -22.32
CA GLY A 441 20.28 -3.98 -22.82
C GLY A 441 21.67 -4.23 -23.40
N THR A 442 22.54 -4.83 -22.61
CA THR A 442 23.54 -5.68 -23.20
C THR A 442 22.72 -6.80 -23.81
N ALA A 443 22.60 -6.75 -25.14
CA ALA A 443 21.84 -7.74 -25.88
C ALA A 443 22.25 -9.11 -25.33
N PHE A 444 21.25 -9.93 -24.91
CA PHE A 444 21.51 -11.26 -24.37
C PHE A 444 22.45 -11.97 -25.33
N PRO A 445 23.70 -12.25 -24.93
CA PRO A 445 24.75 -12.56 -25.90
C PRO A 445 24.74 -14.00 -26.36
N PHE A 446 24.00 -14.89 -25.66
CA PHE A 446 24.13 -16.32 -25.84
C PHE A 446 23.28 -16.81 -27.01
N THR A 447 23.93 -17.10 -28.13
CA THR A 447 23.29 -17.57 -29.36
C THR A 447 22.79 -19.02 -29.29
N ASP A 448 23.26 -19.78 -28.29
CA ASP A 448 22.89 -21.17 -28.06
C ASP A 448 21.71 -21.36 -27.08
N VAL A 449 21.10 -20.24 -26.66
CA VAL A 449 19.90 -20.23 -25.80
C VAL A 449 18.76 -19.56 -26.57
N ALA A 450 17.99 -20.34 -27.33
CA ALA A 450 16.86 -19.84 -28.09
C ALA A 450 15.76 -19.31 -27.16
N GLU A 451 15.06 -18.25 -27.55
CA GLU A 451 13.95 -17.66 -26.78
C GLU A 451 12.81 -18.66 -26.51
N SER A 452 12.60 -19.62 -27.41
CA SER A 452 11.62 -20.70 -27.26
C SER A 452 12.04 -21.78 -26.26
N ARG A 453 13.27 -21.75 -25.76
CA ARG A 453 13.75 -22.73 -24.80
C ARG A 453 13.13 -22.45 -23.42
N TRP A 454 12.61 -23.45 -22.74
CA TRP A 454 12.02 -23.32 -21.41
C TRP A 454 12.94 -22.65 -20.38
N SER A 455 14.26 -22.79 -20.52
CA SER A 455 15.26 -22.22 -19.62
C SER A 455 15.71 -20.80 -20.00
N TYR A 456 15.26 -20.25 -21.14
CA TYR A 456 15.66 -18.93 -21.62
C TYR A 456 15.38 -17.81 -20.60
N PRO A 457 14.16 -17.66 -20.04
CA PRO A 457 13.88 -16.58 -19.11
C PRO A 457 14.77 -16.63 -17.86
N TYR A 458 15.03 -17.82 -17.34
CA TYR A 458 15.86 -18.01 -16.15
C TYR A 458 17.34 -17.71 -16.40
N ILE A 459 17.87 -18.14 -17.55
CA ILE A 459 19.27 -17.88 -17.92
C ILE A 459 19.46 -16.38 -18.16
N LYS A 460 18.52 -15.74 -18.87
CA LYS A 460 18.55 -14.30 -19.13
C LYS A 460 18.58 -13.51 -17.85
N GLU A 461 17.74 -13.85 -16.92
CA GLU A 461 17.62 -13.19 -15.62
C GLU A 461 18.89 -13.32 -14.77
N LEU A 462 19.43 -14.55 -14.64
CA LEU A 462 20.69 -14.78 -13.92
C LEU A 462 21.87 -14.05 -14.60
N TYR A 463 21.83 -13.90 -15.92
CA TYR A 463 22.80 -13.11 -16.66
C TYR A 463 22.65 -11.61 -16.40
N ASP A 464 21.41 -11.11 -16.47
CA ASP A 464 21.09 -9.68 -16.20
C ASP A 464 21.43 -9.31 -14.74
N ALA A 465 21.26 -10.24 -13.80
CA ALA A 465 21.65 -10.10 -12.40
C ALA A 465 23.16 -10.27 -12.14
N GLY A 466 23.97 -10.59 -13.18
CA GLY A 466 25.40 -10.80 -13.02
C GLY A 466 25.80 -12.08 -12.27
N VAL A 467 24.84 -13.00 -12.04
CA VAL A 467 25.06 -14.29 -11.36
C VAL A 467 25.76 -15.29 -12.28
N VAL A 468 25.46 -15.22 -13.57
CA VAL A 468 26.07 -16.08 -14.60
C VAL A 468 26.64 -15.23 -15.73
N SER A 469 27.76 -15.70 -16.34
CA SER A 469 28.46 -15.00 -17.42
C SER A 469 28.64 -15.83 -18.70
N GLY A 470 28.04 -17.00 -18.75
CA GLY A 470 28.21 -17.95 -19.86
C GLY A 470 29.52 -18.73 -19.83
N THR A 471 29.68 -19.65 -20.78
CA THR A 471 30.91 -20.45 -21.00
C THR A 471 31.87 -19.78 -21.99
N SER A 472 31.36 -18.79 -22.74
CA SER A 472 32.12 -17.86 -23.58
C SER A 472 31.35 -16.54 -23.72
N ALA A 473 31.89 -15.58 -24.45
CA ALA A 473 31.23 -14.29 -24.70
C ALA A 473 29.85 -14.44 -25.41
N THR A 474 29.62 -15.53 -26.13
CA THR A 474 28.40 -15.75 -26.94
C THR A 474 27.72 -17.08 -26.71
N THR A 475 28.20 -17.92 -25.77
CA THR A 475 27.62 -19.23 -25.46
C THR A 475 27.41 -19.39 -23.96
N PHE A 476 26.29 -19.98 -23.59
CA PHE A 476 25.93 -20.37 -22.22
C PHE A 476 26.19 -21.85 -21.94
N SER A 477 26.03 -22.67 -22.95
CA SER A 477 26.10 -24.13 -22.89
C SER A 477 25.01 -24.79 -22.01
N PRO A 478 23.71 -24.51 -22.26
CA PRO A 478 22.62 -24.85 -21.35
C PRO A 478 22.35 -26.36 -21.18
N ALA A 479 23.00 -27.19 -21.96
CA ALA A 479 22.93 -28.66 -21.85
C ALA A 479 24.19 -29.27 -21.21
N ALA A 480 25.19 -28.46 -20.89
CA ALA A 480 26.41 -28.97 -20.27
C ALA A 480 26.22 -29.20 -18.76
N ASN A 481 26.99 -30.17 -18.22
CA ASN A 481 27.03 -30.36 -16.78
C ASN A 481 27.74 -29.20 -16.08
N VAL A 482 27.16 -28.73 -15.00
CA VAL A 482 27.76 -27.68 -14.14
C VAL A 482 28.85 -28.30 -13.30
N THR A 483 30.05 -27.72 -13.35
CA THR A 483 31.17 -28.13 -12.48
C THR A 483 30.95 -27.58 -11.05
N ARG A 484 31.62 -28.18 -10.05
CA ARG A 484 31.61 -27.68 -8.67
C ARG A 484 32.07 -26.20 -8.59
N ALA A 485 33.11 -25.87 -9.34
CA ALA A 485 33.64 -24.52 -9.41
C ALA A 485 32.59 -23.49 -9.95
N GLN A 486 31.92 -23.84 -11.05
CA GLN A 486 30.85 -22.99 -11.60
C GLN A 486 29.68 -22.85 -10.64
N PHE A 487 29.27 -23.95 -9.98
CA PHE A 487 28.19 -23.92 -9.01
C PHE A 487 28.49 -22.98 -7.84
N VAL A 488 29.70 -23.05 -7.28
CA VAL A 488 30.13 -22.18 -6.18
C VAL A 488 30.22 -20.72 -6.62
N THR A 489 30.67 -20.46 -7.84
CA THR A 489 30.68 -19.11 -8.41
C THR A 489 29.27 -18.53 -8.53
N MET A 490 28.31 -19.31 -9.01
CA MET A 490 26.90 -18.89 -9.08
C MET A 490 26.31 -18.64 -7.68
N LEU A 491 26.63 -19.48 -6.69
CA LEU A 491 26.19 -19.25 -5.30
C LEU A 491 26.75 -17.97 -4.71
N ALA A 492 28.01 -17.66 -4.96
CA ALA A 492 28.62 -16.41 -4.49
C ALA A 492 28.00 -15.20 -5.19
N GLY A 493 27.74 -15.28 -6.50
CA GLY A 493 27.02 -14.23 -7.24
C GLY A 493 25.61 -14.00 -6.72
N LEU A 494 24.86 -15.09 -6.46
CA LEU A 494 23.51 -15.01 -5.89
C LEU A 494 23.49 -14.42 -4.48
N ALA A 495 24.54 -14.69 -3.68
CA ALA A 495 24.71 -14.15 -2.34
C ALA A 495 25.23 -12.69 -2.31
N GLY A 496 25.57 -12.11 -3.47
CA GLY A 496 26.24 -10.81 -3.53
C GLY A 496 27.56 -10.78 -2.75
N ALA A 497 28.28 -11.90 -2.74
CA ALA A 497 29.44 -12.11 -1.85
C ALA A 497 30.64 -11.29 -2.27
N ASP A 498 31.28 -10.59 -1.30
CA ASP A 498 32.63 -10.05 -1.48
C ASP A 498 33.63 -11.20 -1.33
N VAL A 499 34.22 -11.61 -2.45
CA VAL A 499 35.20 -12.70 -2.52
C VAL A 499 36.65 -12.20 -2.51
N SER A 500 36.90 -10.89 -2.38
CA SER A 500 38.22 -10.26 -2.55
C SER A 500 39.20 -10.56 -1.41
N ASN A 501 38.69 -10.82 -0.19
CA ASN A 501 39.49 -10.95 1.03
C ASN A 501 39.36 -12.32 1.71
N CYS A 502 39.01 -13.38 0.99
CA CYS A 502 38.91 -14.71 1.56
C CYS A 502 40.27 -15.42 1.64
N PRO A 503 40.61 -16.07 2.77
CA PRO A 503 41.86 -16.84 2.89
C PRO A 503 41.95 -17.93 1.81
N ALA A 504 43.13 -18.16 1.27
CA ALA A 504 43.36 -19.23 0.30
C ALA A 504 42.96 -20.61 0.85
N THR A 505 42.37 -21.43 0.00
CA THR A 505 41.98 -22.80 0.40
C THR A 505 43.20 -23.73 0.50
N PRO A 506 43.16 -24.77 1.33
CA PRO A 506 44.17 -25.83 1.36
C PRO A 506 44.03 -26.84 0.22
N PHE A 507 43.04 -26.66 -0.68
CA PHE A 507 42.74 -27.65 -1.72
C PHE A 507 43.80 -27.61 -2.84
N ARG A 508 44.50 -28.75 -3.04
CA ARG A 508 45.57 -28.91 -4.01
C ARG A 508 45.08 -28.80 -5.47
N ASP A 509 43.80 -29.05 -5.71
CA ASP A 509 43.14 -28.98 -7.01
C ASP A 509 42.51 -27.60 -7.30
N VAL A 510 42.76 -26.62 -6.43
CA VAL A 510 42.36 -25.21 -6.63
C VAL A 510 43.62 -24.34 -6.75
N PRO A 511 44.20 -24.21 -7.97
CA PRO A 511 45.38 -23.36 -8.17
C PRO A 511 45.04 -21.87 -7.80
N GLU A 512 45.97 -21.19 -7.18
CA GLU A 512 45.81 -19.81 -6.70
C GLU A 512 45.41 -18.82 -7.83
N GLY A 513 45.86 -19.06 -9.05
CA GLY A 513 45.52 -18.25 -10.23
C GLY A 513 44.27 -18.72 -10.98
N ALA A 514 43.54 -19.73 -10.50
CA ALA A 514 42.32 -20.19 -11.15
C ALA A 514 41.22 -19.13 -11.01
N TRP A 515 40.46 -18.89 -12.08
CA TRP A 515 39.36 -17.91 -12.08
C TRP A 515 38.29 -18.15 -11.00
N TYR A 516 38.13 -19.38 -10.57
CA TYR A 516 37.18 -19.80 -9.53
C TYR A 516 37.79 -19.80 -8.12
N ALA A 517 39.09 -19.62 -7.96
CA ALA A 517 39.75 -19.72 -6.64
C ALA A 517 39.16 -18.76 -5.58
N PRO A 518 38.89 -17.49 -5.86
CA PRO A 518 38.26 -16.58 -4.89
C PRO A 518 36.91 -17.07 -4.39
N TYR A 519 36.11 -17.66 -5.27
CA TYR A 519 34.77 -18.18 -4.94
C TYR A 519 34.83 -19.46 -4.11
N VAL A 520 35.80 -20.33 -4.38
CA VAL A 520 36.02 -21.55 -3.58
C VAL A 520 36.55 -21.16 -2.19
N ASN A 521 37.44 -20.17 -2.10
CA ASN A 521 37.94 -19.61 -0.84
C ASN A 521 36.78 -19.08 0.02
N TRP A 522 35.90 -18.27 -0.59
CA TRP A 522 34.69 -17.76 0.08
C TRP A 522 33.78 -18.89 0.56
N ALA A 523 33.53 -19.89 -0.28
CA ALA A 523 32.65 -20.99 0.06
C ALA A 523 33.20 -21.87 1.19
N LEU A 524 34.50 -22.09 1.22
CA LEU A 524 35.15 -22.79 2.34
C LEU A 524 35.06 -21.97 3.63
N ALA A 525 35.37 -20.66 3.58
CA ALA A 525 35.30 -19.77 4.74
C ALA A 525 33.90 -19.69 5.36
N ASN A 526 32.85 -19.88 4.52
CA ASN A 526 31.45 -19.90 4.97
C ASN A 526 30.87 -21.31 5.19
N GLY A 527 31.71 -22.36 5.17
CA GLY A 527 31.28 -23.74 5.44
C GLY A 527 30.39 -24.36 4.35
N ILE A 528 30.33 -23.75 3.15
CA ILE A 528 29.49 -24.20 2.03
C ILE A 528 30.11 -25.40 1.31
N VAL A 529 31.43 -25.44 1.25
CA VAL A 529 32.18 -26.55 0.63
C VAL A 529 33.20 -27.14 1.59
N SER A 530 33.47 -28.44 1.41
CA SER A 530 34.58 -29.17 2.05
C SER A 530 35.32 -29.95 0.97
N GLY A 531 36.57 -30.35 1.27
CA GLY A 531 37.32 -31.22 0.39
C GLY A 531 36.69 -32.61 0.24
N THR A 532 37.04 -33.32 -0.83
CA THR A 532 36.60 -34.69 -1.07
C THR A 532 37.55 -35.73 -0.47
N SER A 533 38.75 -35.31 -0.05
CA SER A 533 39.72 -36.10 0.72
C SER A 533 40.40 -35.23 1.79
N ALA A 534 40.88 -35.87 2.85
CA ALA A 534 41.65 -35.21 3.93
C ALA A 534 43.03 -34.75 3.43
#